data_6dab6070526ffe9276c730acde5ea658
#
_entry.id   6dab6070526ffe9276c730acde5ea658
#
_cell.length_a   1.000
_cell.length_b   1.000
_cell.length_c   1.000
_cell.angle_alpha   90.00
_cell.angle_beta   90.00
_cell.angle_gamma   90.00
#
_symmetry.space_group_name_H-M   'P 1'
#
loop_
_entity.id
_entity.type
_entity.pdbx_description
1 polymer ?
#
loop_
_entity_poly.entity_id
_entity_poly.type
_entity_poly.pdbx_seq_one_letter_code
_entity_poly.pdbx_strand_id
1 'polypeptide(L)'
;MKVLVVRAHPLEDSFNGALLERTLAGLHRAGHEIDLIDLYADDFDPRVRADERRTYHDAGSVPADIAPYGARLRAAEGLVLVFPVWCFGVPAILKGFFDRVLRPGVAFVYENNVVRPRLQNIRRIAAVTTYGRPRWMVWY
;
A
#
# COMPACT_ATOMS: atom_id res chain seq x y z
N MET A 1 18.50 -1.27 -1.41
CA MET A 1 17.29 -0.58 -1.91
C MET A 1 16.49 -0.11 -0.71
N LYS A 2 15.78 1.00 -0.88
CA LYS A 2 14.75 1.42 0.08
C LYS A 2 13.44 0.69 -0.25
N VAL A 3 12.95 -0.09 0.71
CA VAL A 3 11.74 -0.92 0.56
C VAL A 3 10.64 -0.39 1.47
N LEU A 4 9.53 0.04 0.86
CA LEU A 4 8.31 0.38 1.59
C LEU A 4 7.53 -0.90 1.85
N VAL A 5 7.25 -1.18 3.12
CA VAL A 5 6.40 -2.30 3.56
C VAL A 5 5.07 -1.71 4.04
N VAL A 6 3.96 -2.16 3.48
CA VAL A 6 2.61 -1.74 3.90
C VAL A 6 1.91 -2.92 4.53
N ARG A 7 1.60 -2.80 5.82
CA ARG A 7 0.86 -3.79 6.61
C ARG A 7 -0.62 -3.41 6.71
N ALA A 8 -1.49 -4.42 6.58
CA ALA A 8 -2.94 -4.24 6.73
C ALA A 8 -3.56 -5.38 7.55
N HIS A 9 -3.26 -5.43 8.87
CA HIS A 9 -3.86 -6.38 9.81
C HIS A 9 -4.03 -5.74 11.19
N PRO A 10 -5.21 -5.87 11.86
CA PRO A 10 -5.48 -5.20 13.13
C PRO A 10 -4.76 -5.83 14.34
N LEU A 11 -4.42 -7.11 14.27
CA LEU A 11 -3.81 -7.85 15.39
C LEU A 11 -2.32 -8.06 15.14
N GLU A 12 -1.48 -7.64 16.08
CA GLU A 12 -0.03 -7.85 16.03
C GLU A 12 0.33 -9.32 16.25
N ASP A 13 -0.34 -10.00 17.17
CA ASP A 13 -0.15 -11.39 17.56
C ASP A 13 -0.79 -12.42 16.59
N SER A 14 -1.08 -12.00 15.36
CA SER A 14 -1.65 -12.85 14.33
C SER A 14 -0.58 -13.59 13.51
N PHE A 15 -0.99 -14.64 12.78
CA PHE A 15 -0.10 -15.30 11.81
C PHE A 15 0.41 -14.31 10.74
N ASN A 16 -0.40 -13.33 10.34
CA ASN A 16 0.02 -12.26 9.44
C ASN A 16 1.10 -11.37 10.09
N GLY A 17 1.00 -11.09 11.40
CA GLY A 17 2.03 -10.41 12.17
C GLY A 17 3.37 -11.17 12.19
N ALA A 18 3.33 -12.48 12.44
CA ALA A 18 4.53 -13.32 12.37
C ALA A 18 5.18 -13.35 10.98
N LEU A 19 4.37 -13.29 9.91
CA LEU A 19 4.88 -13.16 8.54
C LEU A 19 5.50 -11.78 8.28
N LEU A 20 4.93 -10.71 8.83
CA LEU A 20 5.52 -9.39 8.78
C LEU A 20 6.92 -9.40 9.42
N GLU A 21 7.06 -9.91 10.64
CA GLU A 21 8.36 -9.99 11.32
C GLU A 21 9.39 -10.75 10.50
N ARG A 22 9.01 -11.89 9.92
CA ARG A 22 9.88 -12.68 9.04
C ARG A 22 10.27 -11.93 7.77
N THR A 23 9.34 -11.16 7.20
CA THR A 23 9.57 -10.32 6.03
C THR A 23 10.57 -9.21 6.35
N LEU A 24 10.35 -8.48 7.45
CA LEU A 24 11.27 -7.42 7.90
C LEU A 24 12.67 -7.95 8.18
N ALA A 25 12.77 -9.08 8.91
CA ALA A 25 14.05 -9.72 9.19
C ALA A 25 14.76 -10.19 7.90
N GLY A 26 14.02 -10.69 6.92
CA GLY A 26 14.54 -11.11 5.62
C GLY A 26 15.10 -9.92 4.83
N LEU A 27 14.35 -8.82 4.74
CA LEU A 27 14.76 -7.60 4.07
C LEU A 27 15.99 -6.97 4.74
N HIS A 28 16.02 -6.94 6.08
CA HIS A 28 17.16 -6.43 6.84
C HIS A 28 18.44 -7.25 6.57
N ARG A 29 18.35 -8.60 6.62
CA ARG A 29 19.50 -9.48 6.32
C ARG A 29 20.01 -9.30 4.88
N ALA A 30 19.13 -8.95 3.96
CA ALA A 30 19.49 -8.65 2.56
C ALA A 30 20.07 -7.23 2.36
N GLY A 31 20.27 -6.45 3.45
CA GLY A 31 20.85 -5.11 3.39
C GLY A 31 19.92 -4.05 2.82
N HIS A 32 18.59 -4.22 2.95
CA HIS A 32 17.62 -3.22 2.52
C HIS A 32 17.33 -2.21 3.65
N GLU A 33 17.14 -0.96 3.27
CA GLU A 33 16.53 0.06 4.13
C GLU A 33 15.02 -0.17 4.12
N ILE A 34 14.43 -0.27 5.31
CA ILE A 34 13.00 -0.58 5.45
C ILE A 34 12.25 0.65 5.95
N ASP A 35 11.18 0.97 5.26
CA ASP A 35 10.17 1.96 5.67
C ASP A 35 8.83 1.22 5.85
N LEU A 36 8.29 1.19 7.09
CA LEU A 36 7.08 0.45 7.42
C LEU A 36 5.89 1.38 7.59
N ILE A 37 4.82 1.15 6.84
CA ILE A 37 3.48 1.69 7.08
C ILE A 37 2.63 0.59 7.70
N ASP A 38 2.13 0.80 8.92
CA ASP A 38 1.08 -0.03 9.51
C ASP A 38 -0.23 0.75 9.49
N LEU A 39 -1.14 0.37 8.58
CA LEU A 39 -2.37 1.13 8.35
C LEU A 39 -3.30 1.17 9.57
N TYR A 40 -3.25 0.17 10.45
CA TYR A 40 -4.05 0.16 11.68
C TYR A 40 -3.38 0.97 12.80
N ALA A 41 -2.06 0.87 12.95
CA ALA A 41 -1.32 1.67 13.94
C ALA A 41 -1.33 3.17 13.59
N ASP A 42 -1.32 3.49 12.29
CA ASP A 42 -1.39 4.87 11.78
C ASP A 42 -2.83 5.45 11.83
N ASP A 43 -3.84 4.67 12.26
CA ASP A 43 -5.27 5.04 12.21
C ASP A 43 -5.70 5.56 10.83
N PHE A 44 -5.24 4.89 9.78
CA PHE A 44 -5.47 5.30 8.41
C PHE A 44 -6.98 5.29 8.07
N ASP A 45 -7.54 6.45 7.69
CA ASP A 45 -8.92 6.52 7.21
C ASP A 45 -9.03 6.01 5.76
N PRO A 46 -9.67 4.85 5.50
CA PRO A 46 -9.78 4.29 4.15
C PRO A 46 -10.84 4.96 3.28
N ARG A 47 -11.64 5.87 3.83
CA ARG A 47 -12.81 6.44 3.15
C ARG A 47 -12.42 7.59 2.25
N VAL A 48 -12.74 7.50 0.97
CA VAL A 48 -12.73 8.66 0.06
C VAL A 48 -13.93 9.55 0.41
N ARG A 49 -13.67 10.75 0.89
CA ARG A 49 -14.72 11.72 1.26
C ARG A 49 -15.27 12.45 0.03
N ALA A 50 -16.44 13.03 0.17
CA ALA A 50 -17.12 13.71 -0.94
C ALA A 50 -16.32 14.93 -1.47
N ASP A 51 -15.71 15.71 -0.58
CA ASP A 51 -14.84 16.83 -0.91
C ASP A 51 -13.56 16.37 -1.62
N GLU A 52 -12.93 15.32 -1.09
CA GLU A 52 -11.77 14.68 -1.72
C GLU A 52 -12.12 14.16 -3.13
N ARG A 53 -13.30 13.54 -3.30
CA ARG A 53 -13.73 13.03 -4.62
C ARG A 53 -14.03 14.14 -5.62
N ARG A 54 -14.56 15.29 -5.19
CA ARG A 54 -14.81 16.44 -6.07
C ARG A 54 -13.54 17.02 -6.64
N THR A 55 -12.48 17.08 -5.85
CA THR A 55 -11.18 17.66 -6.24
C THR A 55 -10.17 16.61 -6.73
N TYR A 56 -10.59 15.36 -6.90
CA TYR A 56 -9.69 14.24 -7.19
C TYR A 56 -8.81 14.43 -8.43
N HIS A 57 -9.32 15.13 -9.44
CA HIS A 57 -8.63 15.39 -10.71
C HIS A 57 -7.93 16.77 -10.76
N ASP A 58 -8.10 17.60 -9.74
CA ASP A 58 -7.51 18.93 -9.71
C ASP A 58 -6.00 18.82 -9.43
N ALA A 59 -5.21 19.57 -10.19
CA ALA A 59 -3.77 19.56 -10.03
C ALA A 59 -3.36 19.99 -8.61
N GLY A 60 -2.56 19.16 -7.94
CA GLY A 60 -2.07 19.47 -6.60
C GLY A 60 -3.04 19.19 -5.44
N SER A 61 -4.23 18.66 -5.71
CA SER A 61 -5.27 18.38 -4.69
C SER A 61 -5.03 17.11 -3.86
N VAL A 62 -3.78 16.82 -3.51
CA VAL A 62 -3.49 15.69 -2.61
C VAL A 62 -3.84 16.08 -1.18
N PRO A 63 -4.79 15.38 -0.50
CA PRO A 63 -5.15 15.68 0.88
C PRO A 63 -3.94 15.67 1.82
N ALA A 64 -3.94 16.54 2.83
CA ALA A 64 -2.81 16.70 3.73
C ALA A 64 -2.50 15.42 4.53
N ASP A 65 -3.51 14.64 4.87
CA ASP A 65 -3.37 13.33 5.55
C ASP A 65 -2.82 12.23 4.61
N ILE A 66 -2.95 12.39 3.29
CA ILE A 66 -2.46 11.44 2.28
C ILE A 66 -1.06 11.78 1.76
N ALA A 67 -0.70 13.06 1.76
CA ALA A 67 0.58 13.52 1.22
C ALA A 67 1.81 12.79 1.79
N PRO A 68 1.91 12.48 3.10
CA PRO A 68 3.01 11.72 3.68
C PRO A 68 3.17 10.31 3.07
N TYR A 69 2.06 9.59 2.86
CA TYR A 69 2.09 8.24 2.25
C TYR A 69 2.57 8.30 0.79
N GLY A 70 2.11 9.30 0.04
CA GLY A 70 2.58 9.55 -1.31
C GLY A 70 4.07 9.87 -1.38
N ALA A 71 4.60 10.63 -0.42
CA ALA A 71 6.03 10.93 -0.32
C ALA A 71 6.86 9.65 -0.05
N ARG A 72 6.39 8.78 0.83
CA ARG A 72 7.04 7.49 1.14
C ARG A 72 7.07 6.56 -0.08
N LEU A 73 5.98 6.47 -0.84
CA LEU A 73 5.95 5.73 -2.12
C LEU A 73 6.96 6.26 -3.14
N ARG A 74 7.06 7.57 -3.28
CA ARG A 74 8.04 8.19 -4.20
C ARG A 74 9.48 8.00 -3.77
N ALA A 75 9.75 7.81 -2.49
CA ALA A 75 11.09 7.58 -1.95
C ALA A 75 11.54 6.11 -2.02
N ALA A 76 10.61 5.17 -2.22
CA ALA A 76 10.88 3.74 -2.22
C ALA A 76 11.33 3.23 -3.60
N GLU A 77 12.11 2.16 -3.62
CA GLU A 77 12.51 1.43 -4.83
C GLU A 77 11.82 0.04 -4.93
N GLY A 78 11.32 -0.45 -3.80
CA GLY A 78 10.54 -1.67 -3.68
C GLY A 78 9.29 -1.47 -2.84
N LEU A 79 8.23 -2.21 -3.14
CA LEU A 79 6.98 -2.21 -2.39
C LEU A 79 6.64 -3.63 -1.96
N VAL A 80 6.41 -3.84 -0.67
CA VAL A 80 5.93 -5.11 -0.12
C VAL A 80 4.60 -4.86 0.59
N LEU A 81 3.58 -5.63 0.23
CA LEU A 81 2.26 -5.58 0.86
C LEU A 81 2.11 -6.81 1.76
N VAL A 82 1.75 -6.62 3.04
CA VAL A 82 1.54 -7.70 4.00
C VAL A 82 0.10 -7.62 4.52
N PHE A 83 -0.75 -8.59 4.10
CA PHE A 83 -2.17 -8.54 4.38
C PHE A 83 -2.84 -9.92 4.31
N PRO A 84 -3.97 -10.15 5.03
CA PRO A 84 -4.80 -11.32 4.84
C PRO A 84 -5.74 -11.15 3.62
N VAL A 85 -6.09 -12.24 2.97
CA VAL A 85 -7.19 -12.24 1.99
C VAL A 85 -8.49 -12.43 2.74
N TRP A 86 -9.36 -11.40 2.71
CA TRP A 86 -10.70 -11.39 3.27
C TRP A 86 -11.73 -11.25 2.16
N CYS A 87 -12.75 -12.12 2.17
CA CYS A 87 -13.80 -12.10 1.14
C CYS A 87 -13.24 -12.07 -0.29
N PHE A 88 -12.23 -12.92 -0.56
CA PHE A 88 -11.55 -13.03 -1.86
C PHE A 88 -10.82 -11.76 -2.34
N GLY A 89 -10.53 -10.83 -1.46
CA GLY A 89 -9.86 -9.58 -1.79
C GLY A 89 -8.93 -9.08 -0.69
N VAL A 90 -8.39 -7.89 -0.91
CA VAL A 90 -7.60 -7.18 0.10
C VAL A 90 -8.52 -6.64 1.20
N PRO A 91 -8.04 -6.46 2.44
CA PRO A 91 -8.81 -5.80 3.50
C PRO A 91 -9.28 -4.40 3.09
N ALA A 92 -10.44 -3.97 3.59
CA ALA A 92 -11.02 -2.66 3.26
C ALA A 92 -10.05 -1.50 3.48
N ILE A 93 -9.26 -1.54 4.56
CA ILE A 93 -8.27 -0.51 4.86
C ILE A 93 -7.17 -0.44 3.79
N LEU A 94 -6.72 -1.58 3.26
CA LEU A 94 -5.72 -1.63 2.18
C LEU A 94 -6.32 -1.20 0.84
N LYS A 95 -7.59 -1.55 0.59
CA LYS A 95 -8.30 -1.04 -0.60
C LYS A 95 -8.42 0.47 -0.55
N GLY A 96 -8.80 1.02 0.61
CA GLY A 96 -8.87 2.47 0.81
C GLY A 96 -7.50 3.15 0.68
N PHE A 97 -6.43 2.50 1.13
CA PHE A 97 -5.07 2.98 0.89
C PHE A 97 -4.79 3.11 -0.62
N PHE A 98 -5.14 2.10 -1.42
CA PHE A 98 -4.99 2.20 -2.87
C PHE A 98 -5.85 3.32 -3.46
N ASP A 99 -7.12 3.44 -3.06
CA ASP A 99 -8.05 4.44 -3.59
C ASP A 99 -7.63 5.88 -3.27
N ARG A 100 -7.05 6.11 -2.08
CA ARG A 100 -6.68 7.45 -1.62
C ARG A 100 -5.25 7.83 -1.97
N VAL A 101 -4.30 6.87 -1.94
CA VAL A 101 -2.87 7.15 -2.13
C VAL A 101 -2.43 6.98 -3.58
N LEU A 102 -2.95 5.97 -4.33
CA LEU A 102 -2.60 5.78 -5.75
C LEU A 102 -3.45 6.68 -6.67
N ARG A 103 -3.37 7.98 -6.44
CA ARG A 103 -4.17 9.02 -7.10
C ARG A 103 -3.37 9.91 -8.04
N PRO A 104 -4.02 10.81 -8.80
CA PRO A 104 -3.34 11.84 -9.57
C PRO A 104 -2.42 12.69 -8.68
N GLY A 105 -1.24 13.03 -9.19
CA GLY A 105 -0.21 13.77 -8.44
C GLY A 105 0.70 12.90 -7.56
N VAL A 106 0.31 11.64 -7.24
CA VAL A 106 1.13 10.67 -6.52
C VAL A 106 1.57 9.53 -7.44
N ALA A 107 0.64 8.72 -7.94
CA ALA A 107 0.94 7.54 -8.72
C ALA A 107 0.96 7.78 -10.24
N PHE A 108 0.23 8.77 -10.70
CA PHE A 108 0.14 9.13 -12.11
C PHE A 108 -0.25 10.61 -12.28
N VAL A 109 -0.17 11.09 -13.52
CA VAL A 109 -0.65 12.40 -13.94
C VAL A 109 -1.40 12.29 -15.27
N TYR A 110 -2.25 13.26 -15.54
CA TYR A 110 -2.88 13.45 -16.84
C TYR A 110 -2.09 14.48 -17.64
N GLU A 111 -1.52 14.08 -18.77
CA GLU A 111 -0.84 14.96 -19.71
C GLU A 111 -1.45 14.75 -21.09
N ASN A 112 -2.03 15.81 -21.67
CA ASN A 112 -2.70 15.75 -22.97
C ASN A 112 -3.75 14.64 -23.08
N ASN A 113 -4.58 14.47 -22.06
CA ASN A 113 -5.59 13.41 -21.93
C ASN A 113 -5.01 11.97 -21.87
N VAL A 114 -3.71 11.82 -21.64
CA VAL A 114 -3.06 10.51 -21.47
C VAL A 114 -2.59 10.35 -20.03
N VAL A 115 -2.84 9.19 -19.47
CA VAL A 115 -2.33 8.83 -18.13
C VAL A 115 -0.84 8.50 -18.21
N ARG A 116 -0.02 9.22 -17.45
CA ARG A 116 1.42 8.97 -17.32
C ARG A 116 1.75 8.45 -15.93
N PRO A 117 2.44 7.30 -15.80
CA PRO A 117 2.85 6.76 -14.50
C PRO A 117 3.91 7.65 -13.84
N ARG A 118 3.82 7.75 -12.51
CA ARG A 118 4.77 8.54 -11.69
C ARG A 118 5.59 7.73 -10.69
N LEU A 119 5.23 6.46 -10.45
CA LEU A 119 5.95 5.58 -9.52
C LEU A 119 6.96 4.68 -10.24
N GLN A 120 7.70 5.23 -11.23
CA GLN A 120 8.74 4.50 -11.97
C GLN A 120 9.96 4.15 -11.10
N ASN A 121 10.09 4.75 -9.93
CA ASN A 121 11.06 4.41 -8.90
C ASN A 121 10.82 3.00 -8.31
N ILE A 122 9.56 2.53 -8.26
CA ILE A 122 9.21 1.19 -7.74
C ILE A 122 9.58 0.13 -8.80
N ARG A 123 10.67 -0.57 -8.56
CA ARG A 123 11.22 -1.59 -9.48
C ARG A 123 10.80 -3.02 -9.11
N ARG A 124 10.36 -3.23 -7.87
CA ARG A 124 9.98 -4.55 -7.35
C ARG A 124 8.71 -4.40 -6.51
N ILE A 125 7.76 -5.29 -6.74
CA ILE A 125 6.54 -5.39 -5.92
C ILE A 125 6.40 -6.84 -5.48
N ALA A 126 6.10 -7.04 -4.21
CA ALA A 126 5.78 -8.34 -3.63
C ALA A 126 4.56 -8.26 -2.73
N ALA A 127 3.85 -9.37 -2.59
CA ALA A 127 2.76 -9.51 -1.63
C ALA A 127 3.01 -10.75 -0.75
N VAL A 128 2.90 -10.56 0.56
CA VAL A 128 2.90 -11.62 1.56
C VAL A 128 1.48 -11.73 2.09
N THR A 129 0.76 -12.78 1.71
CA THR A 129 -0.66 -12.89 2.01
C THR A 129 -0.97 -14.17 2.76
N THR A 130 -2.02 -14.11 3.58
CA THR A 130 -2.62 -15.27 4.25
C THR A 130 -4.06 -15.46 3.78
N TYR A 131 -4.51 -16.70 3.70
CA TYR A 131 -5.90 -17.04 3.38
C TYR A 131 -6.32 -18.29 4.13
N GLY A 132 -7.58 -18.32 4.56
CA GLY A 132 -8.14 -19.39 5.41
C GLY A 132 -8.68 -20.60 4.65
N ARG A 133 -8.27 -20.82 3.38
CA ARG A 133 -8.76 -21.92 2.54
C ARG A 133 -7.60 -22.71 1.91
N PRO A 134 -7.80 -23.98 1.56
CA PRO A 134 -6.80 -24.76 0.82
C PRO A 134 -6.43 -24.09 -0.51
N ARG A 135 -5.18 -24.26 -0.95
CA ARG A 135 -4.65 -23.63 -2.18
C ARG A 135 -5.53 -23.83 -3.42
N TRP A 136 -6.13 -25.02 -3.57
CA TRP A 136 -7.00 -25.32 -4.71
C TRP A 136 -8.29 -24.49 -4.76
N MET A 137 -8.74 -23.94 -3.62
CA MET A 137 -9.90 -23.06 -3.55
C MET A 137 -9.57 -21.58 -3.83
N VAL A 138 -8.29 -21.24 -3.90
CA VAL A 138 -7.83 -19.84 -4.08
C VAL A 138 -7.57 -19.53 -5.56
N TRP A 139 -7.55 -20.56 -6.41
CA TRP A 139 -7.31 -20.44 -7.86
C TRP A 139 -8.61 -20.26 -8.69
N TYR A 140 -9.70 -19.99 -8.04
CA TYR A 140 -10.97 -19.61 -8.67
C TYR A 140 -11.21 -18.11 -8.41
#